data_c878e8415960e3c1f4bddb3d02215114
#
_entry.id   c878e8415960e3c1f4bddb3d02215114
#
_cell.length_a   1.000
_cell.length_b   1.000
_cell.length_c   1.000
_cell.angle_alpha   90.00
_cell.angle_beta   90.00
_cell.angle_gamma   90.00
#
_symmetry.space_group_name_H-M   'P 1'
#
loop_
_entity.id
_entity.type
_entity.pdbx_description
1 polymer ?
#
loop_
_entity_poly.entity_id
_entity_poly.type
_entity_poly.pdbx_seq_one_letter_code
_entity_poly.pdbx_strand_id
1 'polypeptide(L)'
;VFRFTSPRVLAALVAAGLVATGLAAVADGSAQAVTTGATATTALSSNWYAAAPYLMPLQNDPPDPTAVMAATGIKAFQLAFILAPNSGGCTPTWDGTNPVSSDTTVGPMISAIRAAGGDVSVSIGGYNGTKLGQVCGTPAATAAAYQQVITTYGLHAIDFDLEEPEYENATAVANEIGAAQILQQEDPGLYVSVTTPGTTSGTGWFGEQMLDQAKTDGFTPNNFSIMPFDGGFNGAASQISALEAFNTILMNTFGWTSAQAYAHEGVSMMNGRSDSGEYFYQSDFQTVLNFAESVGLARYTNWSVNRDLPCTPVDNNDQTSGSCSSVAQQPWDFTKYSVLFAGATPPVSPPTSTPTSTPTPTPTGSPTSSPTSSPTSGPTSTPTGGSCTAAAWSSATAYTGGAVVSYGGDRWTAKWWTQNDTPGGPAGVWTNDGPC
;
A
#
# COMPACT_ATOMS: atom_id res chain seq x y z
N VAL A 1 -20.61 -55.05 -33.65
CA VAL A 1 -20.05 -56.40 -33.92
C VAL A 1 -18.66 -56.22 -34.51
N PHE A 2 -17.63 -56.30 -33.70
CA PHE A 2 -16.43 -57.12 -33.92
C PHE A 2 -15.45 -56.81 -32.74
N ARG A 3 -15.21 -57.88 -32.00
CA ARG A 3 -14.11 -58.02 -31.01
C ARG A 3 -12.84 -58.47 -31.72
N PHE A 4 -11.65 -58.09 -31.19
CA PHE A 4 -10.44 -58.94 -31.12
C PHE A 4 -9.44 -58.25 -30.18
N THR A 5 -9.22 -58.72 -29.01
CA THR A 5 -8.29 -59.65 -28.34
C THR A 5 -6.81 -59.29 -28.42
N SER A 6 -6.25 -59.12 -27.21
CA SER A 6 -4.79 -59.07 -26.92
C SER A 6 -4.06 -60.37 -27.26
N PRO A 7 -2.72 -60.37 -27.32
CA PRO A 7 -2.05 -61.23 -26.35
C PRO A 7 -0.83 -60.61 -25.64
N ARG A 8 -0.63 -61.10 -24.42
CA ARG A 8 0.57 -61.03 -23.60
C ARG A 8 1.62 -61.98 -24.15
N VAL A 9 2.93 -61.64 -24.06
CA VAL A 9 4.03 -62.63 -24.01
C VAL A 9 5.07 -62.18 -22.97
N LEU A 10 5.47 -63.18 -22.26
CA LEU A 10 6.29 -63.28 -21.03
C LEU A 10 7.81 -63.27 -21.32
N ALA A 11 8.53 -62.80 -20.37
CA ALA A 11 9.86 -63.03 -19.83
C ALA A 11 10.85 -64.02 -20.53
N ALA A 12 12.12 -63.66 -20.46
CA ALA A 12 13.20 -64.56 -20.03
C ALA A 12 14.49 -63.84 -19.65
N LEU A 13 14.94 -64.11 -18.46
CA LEU A 13 16.30 -63.87 -17.93
C LEU A 13 17.28 -64.84 -18.57
N VAL A 14 18.54 -64.41 -18.82
CA VAL A 14 19.76 -65.24 -18.66
C VAL A 14 20.93 -64.35 -18.23
N ALA A 15 21.63 -64.88 -17.22
CA ALA A 15 22.79 -64.29 -16.60
C ALA A 15 24.13 -64.89 -17.13
N ALA A 16 25.20 -64.20 -16.79
CA ALA A 16 26.57 -64.63 -16.55
C ALA A 16 27.62 -64.58 -17.68
N GLY A 17 28.76 -64.05 -17.34
CA GLY A 17 30.03 -64.24 -18.03
C GLY A 17 31.10 -63.20 -17.69
N LEU A 18 32.04 -63.59 -16.82
CA LEU A 18 33.17 -62.84 -16.26
C LEU A 18 34.34 -62.61 -17.25
N VAL A 19 35.21 -61.62 -16.85
CA VAL A 19 36.66 -61.49 -16.92
C VAL A 19 37.27 -60.76 -18.14
N ALA A 20 37.92 -59.65 -17.92
CA ALA A 20 39.37 -59.44 -17.82
C ALA A 20 39.81 -57.98 -17.83
N THR A 21 40.52 -57.63 -16.86
CA THR A 21 41.59 -56.62 -16.61
C THR A 21 42.11 -55.82 -17.81
N GLY A 22 42.09 -54.49 -17.65
CA GLY A 22 42.87 -53.53 -18.41
C GLY A 22 42.98 -52.24 -17.60
N LEU A 23 44.09 -52.00 -16.89
CA LEU A 23 44.43 -50.72 -16.27
C LEU A 23 44.67 -49.70 -17.38
N ALA A 24 43.83 -48.66 -17.44
CA ALA A 24 44.17 -47.40 -18.07
C ALA A 24 43.87 -46.30 -17.02
N ALA A 25 44.90 -45.65 -16.53
CA ALA A 25 44.83 -44.47 -15.70
C ALA A 25 44.24 -43.33 -16.54
N VAL A 26 42.97 -42.97 -16.25
CA VAL A 26 42.37 -41.76 -16.75
C VAL A 26 42.39 -40.76 -15.60
N ALA A 27 43.07 -39.63 -15.81
CA ALA A 27 43.06 -38.51 -14.87
C ALA A 27 41.61 -38.04 -14.68
N ASP A 28 41.06 -38.21 -13.48
CA ASP A 28 39.82 -37.64 -13.02
C ASP A 28 39.94 -36.10 -12.91
N GLY A 29 39.64 -35.43 -13.99
CA GLY A 29 39.26 -34.03 -13.95
C GLY A 29 37.84 -33.97 -13.38
N SER A 30 37.67 -33.97 -12.06
CA SER A 30 36.42 -33.63 -11.40
C SER A 30 36.07 -32.21 -11.75
N ALA A 31 35.25 -32.01 -12.79
CA ALA A 31 34.49 -30.80 -12.93
C ALA A 31 33.58 -30.72 -11.71
N GLN A 32 33.99 -29.95 -10.73
CA GLN A 32 33.06 -29.51 -9.68
C GLN A 32 32.01 -28.69 -10.38
N ALA A 33 30.80 -29.24 -10.51
CA ALA A 33 29.62 -28.47 -10.75
C ALA A 33 29.53 -27.44 -9.61
N VAL A 34 29.81 -26.19 -9.93
CA VAL A 34 29.45 -25.07 -9.06
C VAL A 34 27.93 -25.09 -9.01
N THR A 35 27.38 -25.80 -8.07
CA THR A 35 26.01 -25.56 -7.64
C THR A 35 26.06 -24.16 -7.03
N THR A 36 25.68 -23.16 -7.83
CA THR A 36 25.20 -21.88 -7.31
C THR A 36 23.92 -22.25 -6.55
N GLY A 37 24.09 -22.65 -5.29
CA GLY A 37 22.99 -22.74 -4.36
C GLY A 37 22.42 -21.34 -4.26
N ALA A 38 21.30 -21.12 -4.94
CA ALA A 38 20.42 -20.03 -4.55
C ALA A 38 20.11 -20.29 -3.08
N THR A 39 20.70 -19.51 -2.20
CA THR A 39 20.32 -19.47 -0.79
C THR A 39 18.84 -19.18 -0.81
N ALA A 40 18.02 -20.15 -0.38
CA ALA A 40 16.60 -19.93 -0.21
C ALA A 40 16.47 -18.69 0.70
N THR A 41 16.00 -17.58 0.15
CA THR A 41 15.78 -16.37 0.91
C THR A 41 14.68 -16.67 1.91
N THR A 42 14.96 -16.45 3.19
CA THR A 42 13.93 -16.59 4.22
C THR A 42 12.93 -15.46 4.01
N ALA A 43 11.63 -15.80 3.88
CA ALA A 43 10.57 -14.81 3.81
C ALA A 43 10.66 -13.83 4.97
N LEU A 44 10.37 -12.57 4.72
CA LEU A 44 10.20 -11.57 5.77
C LEU A 44 8.92 -11.87 6.59
N SER A 45 8.78 -11.24 7.75
CA SER A 45 7.50 -11.27 8.46
C SER A 45 6.41 -10.62 7.60
N SER A 46 5.16 -11.07 7.77
CA SER A 46 3.99 -10.52 7.08
C SER A 46 3.85 -8.99 7.23
N ASN A 47 4.28 -8.43 8.38
CA ASN A 47 4.26 -7.00 8.61
C ASN A 47 5.06 -6.20 7.58
N TRP A 48 6.17 -6.74 7.07
CA TRP A 48 6.96 -6.07 6.06
C TRP A 48 6.25 -6.06 4.69
N TYR A 49 5.59 -7.16 4.31
CA TYR A 49 4.78 -7.20 3.09
C TYR A 49 3.53 -6.32 3.20
N ALA A 50 2.93 -6.28 4.39
CA ALA A 50 1.81 -5.38 4.69
C ALA A 50 2.18 -3.89 4.65
N ALA A 51 3.44 -3.56 4.87
CA ALA A 51 3.97 -2.19 4.84
C ALA A 51 4.68 -1.82 3.54
N ALA A 52 4.82 -2.74 2.58
CA ALA A 52 5.63 -2.55 1.39
C ALA A 52 5.10 -1.43 0.48
N PRO A 53 5.78 -0.26 0.35
CA PRO A 53 5.34 0.79 -0.55
C PRO A 53 5.58 0.37 -2.01
N TYR A 54 4.74 0.89 -2.90
CA TYR A 54 4.87 0.65 -4.34
C TYR A 54 6.17 1.25 -4.89
N LEU A 55 6.81 0.51 -5.78
CA LEU A 55 7.97 0.93 -6.54
C LEU A 55 7.82 0.48 -8.00
N MET A 56 7.80 1.41 -8.94
CA MET A 56 7.88 1.10 -10.36
C MET A 56 9.36 0.88 -10.74
N PRO A 57 9.78 -0.34 -11.06
CA PRO A 57 11.20 -0.62 -11.28
C PRO A 57 11.72 -0.14 -12.63
N LEU A 58 10.84 0.12 -13.60
CA LEU A 58 11.21 0.45 -14.99
C LEU A 58 10.71 1.82 -15.47
N GLN A 59 9.92 2.52 -14.66
CA GLN A 59 9.30 3.81 -15.02
C GLN A 59 9.41 4.81 -13.89
N ASN A 60 9.15 6.09 -14.18
CA ASN A 60 9.09 7.16 -13.19
C ASN A 60 10.39 7.34 -12.39
N ASP A 61 11.52 7.30 -13.07
CA ASP A 61 12.87 7.52 -12.50
C ASP A 61 13.08 6.71 -11.20
N PRO A 62 13.08 5.37 -11.26
CA PRO A 62 13.16 4.54 -10.06
C PRO A 62 14.44 4.85 -9.27
N PRO A 63 14.32 5.12 -7.95
CA PRO A 63 15.50 5.24 -7.10
C PRO A 63 16.17 3.88 -6.92
N ASP A 64 17.46 3.89 -6.56
CA ASP A 64 18.13 2.67 -6.10
C ASP A 64 17.45 2.17 -4.80
N PRO A 65 16.78 1.00 -4.81
CA PRO A 65 16.07 0.52 -3.64
C PRO A 65 17.01 0.23 -2.46
N THR A 66 18.27 -0.12 -2.70
CA THR A 66 19.23 -0.36 -1.62
C THR A 66 19.63 0.94 -0.91
N ALA A 67 19.67 2.06 -1.65
CA ALA A 67 19.86 3.39 -1.07
C ALA A 67 18.63 3.81 -0.25
N VAL A 68 17.41 3.53 -0.71
CA VAL A 68 16.18 3.77 0.04
C VAL A 68 16.17 2.94 1.33
N MET A 69 16.51 1.65 1.27
CA MET A 69 16.63 0.76 2.43
C MET A 69 17.64 1.31 3.46
N ALA A 70 18.80 1.75 3.00
CA ALA A 70 19.84 2.31 3.87
C ALA A 70 19.39 3.60 4.55
N ALA A 71 18.65 4.46 3.85
CA ALA A 71 18.18 5.74 4.36
C ALA A 71 16.98 5.65 5.30
N THR A 72 16.08 4.70 5.07
CA THR A 72 14.79 4.62 5.76
C THR A 72 14.65 3.44 6.72
N GLY A 73 15.39 2.35 6.48
CA GLY A 73 15.21 1.08 7.16
C GLY A 73 14.10 0.20 6.59
N ILE A 74 13.46 0.60 5.48
CA ILE A 74 12.47 -0.23 4.78
C ILE A 74 13.10 -1.55 4.34
N LYS A 75 12.34 -2.65 4.41
CA LYS A 75 12.83 -3.97 4.01
C LYS A 75 12.01 -4.62 2.91
N ALA A 76 10.83 -4.11 2.60
CA ALA A 76 10.02 -4.65 1.54
C ALA A 76 9.55 -3.56 0.58
N PHE A 77 9.46 -3.91 -0.71
CA PHE A 77 8.87 -3.07 -1.75
C PHE A 77 7.83 -3.88 -2.51
N GLN A 78 6.79 -3.21 -2.99
CA GLN A 78 5.79 -3.78 -3.88
C GLN A 78 6.09 -3.33 -5.30
N LEU A 79 6.72 -4.20 -6.09
CA LEU A 79 7.13 -3.87 -7.46
C LEU A 79 5.93 -3.87 -8.41
N ALA A 80 5.73 -2.81 -9.17
CA ALA A 80 4.56 -2.55 -10.00
C ALA A 80 4.95 -2.22 -11.44
N PHE A 81 4.31 -2.74 -12.48
CA PHE A 81 3.20 -3.69 -12.51
C PHE A 81 3.45 -4.83 -13.48
N ILE A 82 2.90 -6.01 -13.16
CA ILE A 82 2.78 -7.11 -14.11
C ILE A 82 1.47 -6.93 -14.90
N LEU A 83 1.60 -6.96 -16.21
CA LEU A 83 0.54 -6.77 -17.19
C LEU A 83 0.58 -7.85 -18.28
N ALA A 84 -0.49 -7.94 -19.04
CA ALA A 84 -0.48 -8.64 -20.32
C ALA A 84 0.39 -7.87 -21.34
N PRO A 85 0.97 -8.54 -22.34
CA PRO A 85 1.73 -7.86 -23.39
C PRO A 85 0.84 -6.88 -24.19
N ASN A 86 1.38 -5.72 -24.52
CA ASN A 86 0.69 -4.76 -25.41
C ASN A 86 0.37 -5.37 -26.80
N SER A 87 1.06 -6.44 -27.18
CA SER A 87 0.77 -7.23 -28.39
C SER A 87 -0.37 -8.24 -28.22
N GLY A 88 -0.91 -8.36 -27.01
CA GLY A 88 -1.93 -9.35 -26.65
C GLY A 88 -1.37 -10.69 -26.18
N GLY A 89 -2.20 -11.48 -25.56
CA GLY A 89 -1.89 -12.82 -25.06
C GLY A 89 -1.78 -12.91 -23.54
N CYS A 90 -1.76 -14.13 -23.01
CA CYS A 90 -1.75 -14.44 -21.60
C CYS A 90 -0.32 -14.79 -21.12
N THR A 91 0.61 -13.86 -21.28
CA THR A 91 2.01 -13.99 -20.83
C THR A 91 2.36 -12.82 -19.93
N PRO A 92 2.93 -13.03 -18.73
CA PRO A 92 3.23 -11.93 -17.84
C PRO A 92 4.41 -11.10 -18.35
N THR A 93 4.22 -9.78 -18.34
CA THR A 93 5.23 -8.78 -18.71
C THR A 93 5.29 -7.67 -17.67
N TRP A 94 6.44 -7.06 -17.48
CA TRP A 94 6.54 -5.77 -16.83
C TRP A 94 6.05 -4.69 -17.80
N ASP A 95 5.12 -3.86 -17.32
CA ASP A 95 4.58 -2.69 -18.03
C ASP A 95 4.09 -2.97 -19.47
N GLY A 96 3.65 -4.21 -19.75
CA GLY A 96 3.15 -4.62 -21.06
C GLY A 96 4.22 -4.81 -22.14
N THR A 97 5.49 -4.62 -21.83
CA THR A 97 6.59 -4.61 -22.82
C THR A 97 7.73 -5.58 -22.55
N ASN A 98 8.08 -5.84 -21.30
CA ASN A 98 9.24 -6.62 -20.91
C ASN A 98 8.82 -8.00 -20.36
N PRO A 99 8.95 -9.09 -21.14
CA PRO A 99 8.51 -10.41 -20.68
C PRO A 99 9.29 -10.85 -19.42
N VAL A 100 8.57 -11.35 -18.41
CA VAL A 100 9.16 -11.88 -17.18
C VAL A 100 10.17 -13.00 -17.47
N SER A 101 9.89 -13.83 -18.48
CA SER A 101 10.75 -14.96 -18.85
C SER A 101 12.12 -14.55 -19.43
N SER A 102 12.30 -13.31 -19.82
CA SER A 102 13.55 -12.77 -20.38
C SER A 102 14.02 -11.49 -19.67
N ASP A 103 13.52 -11.26 -18.47
CA ASP A 103 13.88 -10.10 -17.67
C ASP A 103 15.36 -10.09 -17.30
N THR A 104 16.01 -8.94 -17.54
CA THR A 104 17.44 -8.70 -17.22
C THR A 104 17.65 -7.49 -16.31
N THR A 105 16.56 -6.88 -15.82
CA THR A 105 16.60 -5.63 -15.05
C THR A 105 16.00 -5.80 -13.66
N VAL A 106 14.75 -6.30 -13.58
CA VAL A 106 14.05 -6.40 -12.31
C VAL A 106 14.58 -7.55 -11.45
N GLY A 107 14.92 -8.70 -12.04
CA GLY A 107 15.55 -9.81 -11.34
C GLY A 107 16.85 -9.44 -10.60
N PRO A 108 17.79 -8.76 -11.25
CA PRO A 108 18.98 -8.18 -10.58
C PRO A 108 18.63 -7.20 -9.45
N MET A 109 17.63 -6.33 -9.62
CA MET A 109 17.15 -5.43 -8.57
C MET A 109 16.60 -6.20 -7.35
N ILE A 110 15.75 -7.20 -7.57
CA ILE A 110 15.25 -8.09 -6.50
C ILE A 110 16.41 -8.76 -5.77
N SER A 111 17.40 -9.24 -6.51
CA SER A 111 18.59 -9.87 -5.94
C SER A 111 19.38 -8.90 -5.06
N ALA A 112 19.52 -7.64 -5.46
CA ALA A 112 20.17 -6.58 -4.67
C ALA A 112 19.39 -6.25 -3.39
N ILE A 113 18.06 -6.12 -3.48
CA ILE A 113 17.18 -5.91 -2.31
C ILE A 113 17.36 -7.05 -1.30
N ARG A 114 17.34 -8.30 -1.76
CA ARG A 114 17.53 -9.49 -0.92
C ARG A 114 18.92 -9.56 -0.30
N ALA A 115 19.94 -9.23 -1.07
CA ALA A 115 21.31 -9.15 -0.56
C ALA A 115 21.48 -8.09 0.54
N ALA A 116 20.68 -7.04 0.50
CA ALA A 116 20.59 -6.00 1.53
C ALA A 116 19.69 -6.40 2.73
N GLY A 117 19.16 -7.62 2.75
CA GLY A 117 18.31 -8.14 3.84
C GLY A 117 16.83 -7.76 3.73
N GLY A 118 16.41 -7.39 2.54
CA GLY A 118 15.01 -7.11 2.18
C GLY A 118 14.35 -8.22 1.39
N ASP A 119 13.13 -7.97 0.91
CA ASP A 119 12.39 -8.80 -0.04
C ASP A 119 11.40 -7.95 -0.83
N VAL A 120 10.64 -8.58 -1.73
CA VAL A 120 9.65 -7.90 -2.57
C VAL A 120 8.31 -8.63 -2.57
N SER A 121 7.24 -7.86 -2.69
CA SER A 121 5.97 -8.26 -3.29
C SER A 121 5.97 -7.83 -4.75
N VAL A 122 5.20 -8.49 -5.60
CA VAL A 122 4.93 -8.03 -6.96
C VAL A 122 3.46 -7.70 -7.08
N SER A 123 3.14 -6.54 -7.62
CA SER A 123 1.77 -6.10 -7.88
C SER A 123 1.40 -6.35 -9.33
N ILE A 124 0.19 -6.82 -9.50
CA ILE A 124 -0.44 -7.17 -10.76
C ILE A 124 -1.54 -6.15 -11.02
N GLY A 125 -1.68 -5.66 -12.24
CA GLY A 125 -2.77 -4.76 -12.58
C GLY A 125 -2.35 -3.29 -12.64
N GLY A 126 -2.93 -2.46 -11.77
CA GLY A 126 -2.76 -1.00 -11.83
C GLY A 126 -3.64 -0.35 -12.89
N TYR A 127 -3.63 1.00 -12.98
CA TYR A 127 -4.55 1.74 -13.86
C TYR A 127 -4.32 1.48 -15.36
N ASN A 128 -3.07 1.52 -15.80
CA ASN A 128 -2.74 1.45 -17.23
C ASN A 128 -2.55 0.02 -17.75
N GLY A 129 -2.66 -0.13 -19.07
CA GLY A 129 -2.37 -1.38 -19.78
C GLY A 129 -3.48 -2.42 -19.70
N THR A 130 -3.27 -3.55 -20.37
CA THR A 130 -4.19 -4.69 -20.36
C THR A 130 -3.78 -5.68 -19.27
N LYS A 131 -4.73 -6.12 -18.47
CA LYS A 131 -4.48 -7.04 -17.36
C LYS A 131 -4.64 -8.49 -17.81
N LEU A 132 -3.97 -9.40 -17.12
CA LEU A 132 -4.02 -10.82 -17.47
C LEU A 132 -5.40 -11.43 -17.25
N GLY A 133 -6.16 -10.99 -16.23
CA GLY A 133 -7.55 -11.41 -16.02
C GLY A 133 -8.50 -11.10 -17.17
N GLN A 134 -8.19 -10.04 -17.93
CA GLN A 134 -8.98 -9.67 -19.12
C GLN A 134 -8.72 -10.61 -20.31
N VAL A 135 -7.53 -11.20 -20.42
CA VAL A 135 -7.10 -11.90 -21.66
C VAL A 135 -6.82 -13.38 -21.49
N CYS A 136 -6.58 -13.87 -20.28
CA CYS A 136 -6.29 -15.29 -20.03
C CYS A 136 -7.54 -16.19 -20.10
N GLY A 137 -8.71 -15.60 -19.97
CA GLY A 137 -9.99 -16.26 -20.23
C GLY A 137 -10.54 -17.14 -19.10
N THR A 138 -9.71 -17.63 -18.17
CA THR A 138 -10.15 -18.42 -17.01
C THR A 138 -9.28 -18.14 -15.78
N PRO A 139 -9.80 -18.32 -14.55
CA PRO A 139 -9.01 -18.22 -13.33
C PRO A 139 -7.74 -19.09 -13.33
N ALA A 140 -7.87 -20.34 -13.82
CA ALA A 140 -6.74 -21.26 -13.85
C ALA A 140 -5.63 -20.83 -14.83
N ALA A 141 -5.98 -20.28 -15.99
CA ALA A 141 -5.00 -19.77 -16.95
C ALA A 141 -4.34 -18.49 -16.42
N THR A 142 -5.11 -17.62 -15.75
CA THR A 142 -4.61 -16.41 -15.09
C THR A 142 -3.66 -16.78 -13.95
N ALA A 143 -4.03 -17.72 -13.08
CA ALA A 143 -3.17 -18.23 -12.01
C ALA A 143 -1.86 -18.81 -12.57
N ALA A 144 -1.92 -19.60 -13.64
CA ALA A 144 -0.74 -20.17 -14.29
C ALA A 144 0.23 -19.10 -14.82
N ALA A 145 -0.28 -17.97 -15.32
CA ALA A 145 0.54 -16.85 -15.73
C ALA A 145 1.22 -16.18 -14.51
N TYR A 146 0.51 -15.97 -13.42
CA TYR A 146 1.08 -15.39 -12.19
C TYR A 146 2.04 -16.33 -11.48
N GLN A 147 1.78 -17.65 -11.55
CA GLN A 147 2.72 -18.64 -11.02
C GLN A 147 4.09 -18.58 -11.72
N GLN A 148 4.14 -18.18 -13.00
CA GLN A 148 5.43 -17.92 -13.68
C GLN A 148 6.18 -16.76 -13.02
N VAL A 149 5.49 -15.68 -12.62
CA VAL A 149 6.08 -14.54 -11.93
C VAL A 149 6.62 -14.97 -10.55
N ILE A 150 5.76 -15.66 -9.78
CA ILE A 150 6.11 -16.18 -8.44
C ILE A 150 7.35 -17.08 -8.53
N THR A 151 7.35 -18.03 -9.48
CA THR A 151 8.46 -18.97 -9.64
C THR A 151 9.74 -18.30 -10.13
N THR A 152 9.63 -17.38 -11.11
CA THR A 152 10.79 -16.71 -11.70
C THR A 152 11.54 -15.88 -10.66
N TYR A 153 10.80 -15.18 -9.80
CA TYR A 153 11.40 -14.32 -8.79
C TYR A 153 11.47 -14.93 -7.38
N GLY A 154 10.91 -16.13 -7.19
CA GLY A 154 10.85 -16.77 -5.87
C GLY A 154 10.12 -15.91 -4.86
N LEU A 155 8.89 -15.48 -5.20
CA LEU A 155 8.10 -14.56 -4.40
C LEU A 155 7.48 -15.25 -3.19
N HIS A 156 7.39 -14.50 -2.10
CA HIS A 156 6.64 -14.84 -0.89
C HIS A 156 5.39 -13.97 -0.70
N ALA A 157 5.21 -12.97 -1.57
CA ALA A 157 4.09 -12.05 -1.53
C ALA A 157 3.69 -11.60 -2.94
N ILE A 158 2.38 -11.41 -3.14
CA ILE A 158 1.78 -10.92 -4.39
C ILE A 158 0.59 -10.01 -4.06
N ASP A 159 0.37 -9.01 -4.88
CA ASP A 159 -0.72 -8.05 -4.76
C ASP A 159 -1.53 -8.01 -6.05
N PHE A 160 -2.84 -7.91 -5.94
CA PHE A 160 -3.78 -7.77 -7.03
C PHE A 160 -4.35 -6.35 -6.96
N ASP A 161 -3.81 -5.45 -7.77
CA ASP A 161 -4.22 -4.06 -7.86
C ASP A 161 -5.25 -3.90 -8.98
N LEU A 162 -6.52 -4.05 -8.60
CA LEU A 162 -7.64 -4.13 -9.54
C LEU A 162 -8.21 -2.74 -9.78
N GLU A 163 -7.91 -2.18 -10.96
CA GLU A 163 -8.37 -0.86 -11.39
C GLU A 163 -9.08 -0.91 -12.74
N GLU A 164 -9.69 0.20 -13.14
CA GLU A 164 -10.36 0.34 -14.44
C GLU A 164 -9.41 0.04 -15.62
N PRO A 165 -9.88 -0.51 -16.73
CA PRO A 165 -11.25 -0.98 -16.97
C PRO A 165 -11.50 -2.43 -16.52
N GLU A 166 -10.50 -3.11 -15.95
CA GLU A 166 -10.61 -4.50 -15.50
C GLU A 166 -11.60 -4.63 -14.35
N TYR A 167 -11.47 -3.77 -13.36
CA TYR A 167 -12.29 -3.67 -12.16
C TYR A 167 -13.80 -3.56 -12.46
N GLU A 168 -14.15 -2.96 -13.61
CA GLU A 168 -15.53 -2.83 -14.11
C GLU A 168 -16.01 -4.04 -14.92
N ASN A 169 -15.15 -5.02 -15.17
CA ASN A 169 -15.45 -6.21 -15.94
C ASN A 169 -15.60 -7.43 -15.03
N ALA A 170 -16.83 -7.85 -14.77
CA ALA A 170 -17.12 -8.97 -13.89
C ALA A 170 -16.38 -10.28 -14.27
N THR A 171 -16.13 -10.54 -15.56
CA THR A 171 -15.39 -11.73 -15.99
C THR A 171 -13.91 -11.59 -15.66
N ALA A 172 -13.32 -10.42 -15.87
CA ALA A 172 -11.93 -10.16 -15.52
C ALA A 172 -11.72 -10.24 -14.00
N VAL A 173 -12.60 -9.61 -13.22
CA VAL A 173 -12.59 -9.70 -11.74
C VAL A 173 -12.70 -11.13 -11.27
N ALA A 174 -13.61 -11.94 -11.83
CA ALA A 174 -13.73 -13.35 -11.48
C ALA A 174 -12.47 -14.16 -11.84
N ASN A 175 -11.78 -13.81 -12.94
CA ASN A 175 -10.52 -14.44 -13.30
C ASN A 175 -9.40 -14.07 -12.32
N GLU A 176 -9.30 -12.81 -11.90
CA GLU A 176 -8.28 -12.32 -10.94
C GLU A 176 -8.50 -12.88 -9.54
N ILE A 177 -9.73 -12.78 -9.00
CA ILE A 177 -10.07 -13.29 -7.67
C ILE A 177 -9.92 -14.81 -7.60
N GLY A 178 -10.39 -15.52 -8.65
CA GLY A 178 -10.20 -16.98 -8.73
C GLY A 178 -8.73 -17.38 -8.90
N ALA A 179 -7.92 -16.59 -9.62
CA ALA A 179 -6.48 -16.82 -9.71
C ALA A 179 -5.79 -16.60 -8.35
N ALA A 180 -6.12 -15.53 -7.64
CA ALA A 180 -5.59 -15.25 -6.30
C ALA A 180 -5.91 -16.39 -5.32
N GLN A 181 -7.14 -16.91 -5.36
CA GLN A 181 -7.56 -18.07 -4.57
C GLN A 181 -6.73 -19.32 -4.89
N ILE A 182 -6.56 -19.64 -6.18
CA ILE A 182 -5.77 -20.80 -6.62
C ILE A 182 -4.34 -20.70 -6.11
N LEU A 183 -3.69 -19.55 -6.29
CA LEU A 183 -2.32 -19.31 -5.83
C LEU A 183 -2.17 -19.47 -4.32
N GLN A 184 -3.10 -18.93 -3.53
CA GLN A 184 -3.08 -19.06 -2.08
C GLN A 184 -3.35 -20.50 -1.61
N GLN A 185 -4.16 -21.27 -2.35
CA GLN A 185 -4.40 -22.70 -2.07
C GLN A 185 -3.18 -23.57 -2.42
N GLU A 186 -2.47 -23.24 -3.49
CA GLU A 186 -1.25 -23.96 -3.91
C GLU A 186 -0.05 -23.63 -3.01
N ASP A 187 0.03 -22.40 -2.52
CA ASP A 187 1.03 -21.97 -1.52
C ASP A 187 0.34 -21.23 -0.35
N PRO A 188 -0.05 -21.94 0.71
CA PRO A 188 -0.65 -21.32 1.90
C PRO A 188 0.29 -20.37 2.66
N GLY A 189 1.58 -20.34 2.32
CA GLY A 189 2.57 -19.41 2.86
C GLY A 189 2.67 -18.10 2.09
N LEU A 190 2.07 -18.02 0.91
CA LEU A 190 2.07 -16.83 0.07
C LEU A 190 1.21 -15.72 0.71
N TYR A 191 1.82 -14.56 0.93
CA TYR A 191 1.07 -13.37 1.33
C TYR A 191 0.34 -12.80 0.12
N VAL A 192 -0.99 -12.72 0.20
CA VAL A 192 -1.83 -12.22 -0.90
C VAL A 192 -2.59 -10.99 -0.43
N SER A 193 -2.48 -9.89 -1.15
CA SER A 193 -3.30 -8.68 -0.98
C SER A 193 -4.14 -8.40 -2.22
N VAL A 194 -5.28 -7.75 -2.03
CA VAL A 194 -6.13 -7.23 -3.09
C VAL A 194 -6.34 -5.74 -2.85
N THR A 195 -5.99 -4.93 -3.82
CA THR A 195 -6.08 -3.47 -3.77
C THR A 195 -7.11 -3.00 -4.80
N THR A 196 -7.96 -2.05 -4.43
CA THR A 196 -9.03 -1.51 -5.30
C THR A 196 -9.20 -0.01 -5.12
N PRO A 197 -9.81 0.69 -6.09
CA PRO A 197 -10.19 2.08 -5.91
C PRO A 197 -11.03 2.31 -4.67
N GLY A 198 -10.75 3.41 -3.97
CA GLY A 198 -11.51 3.88 -2.82
C GLY A 198 -12.48 5.00 -3.18
N THR A 199 -13.57 5.09 -2.43
CA THR A 199 -14.50 6.22 -2.45
C THR A 199 -14.62 6.79 -1.05
N THR A 200 -15.17 7.98 -0.89
CA THR A 200 -15.41 8.59 0.44
C THR A 200 -16.39 7.78 1.30
N SER A 201 -17.03 6.76 0.75
CA SER A 201 -17.93 5.82 1.44
C SER A 201 -17.39 4.38 1.49
N GLY A 202 -16.08 4.21 1.37
CA GLY A 202 -15.39 2.91 1.39
C GLY A 202 -14.92 2.51 0.01
N THR A 203 -15.51 1.46 -0.57
CA THR A 203 -15.33 1.11 -1.97
C THR A 203 -16.58 1.43 -2.77
N GLY A 204 -16.47 1.53 -4.10
CA GLY A 204 -17.62 1.73 -4.97
C GLY A 204 -18.38 0.41 -5.27
N TRP A 205 -19.44 0.53 -6.08
CA TRP A 205 -20.28 -0.62 -6.45
C TRP A 205 -19.47 -1.80 -7.03
N PHE A 206 -18.50 -1.53 -7.87
CA PHE A 206 -17.64 -2.60 -8.44
C PHE A 206 -16.79 -3.28 -7.37
N GLY A 207 -16.33 -2.55 -6.34
CA GLY A 207 -15.61 -3.15 -5.23
C GLY A 207 -16.48 -4.05 -4.38
N GLU A 208 -17.73 -3.67 -4.13
CA GLU A 208 -18.69 -4.54 -3.46
C GLU A 208 -18.95 -5.81 -4.27
N GLN A 209 -19.07 -5.72 -5.61
CA GLN A 209 -19.21 -6.90 -6.48
C GLN A 209 -17.96 -7.80 -6.43
N MET A 210 -16.76 -7.22 -6.36
CA MET A 210 -15.51 -7.98 -6.20
C MET A 210 -15.47 -8.71 -4.86
N LEU A 211 -15.89 -8.06 -3.76
CA LEU A 211 -15.98 -8.68 -2.44
C LEU A 211 -17.03 -9.82 -2.41
N ASP A 212 -18.16 -9.63 -3.08
CA ASP A 212 -19.18 -10.65 -3.23
C ASP A 212 -18.68 -11.86 -4.05
N GLN A 213 -17.85 -11.61 -5.08
CA GLN A 213 -17.16 -12.67 -5.83
C GLN A 213 -16.19 -13.43 -4.91
N ALA A 214 -15.34 -12.73 -4.16
CA ALA A 214 -14.40 -13.35 -3.21
C ALA A 214 -15.13 -14.21 -2.17
N LYS A 215 -16.23 -13.71 -1.63
CA LYS A 215 -17.09 -14.47 -0.69
C LYS A 215 -17.70 -15.72 -1.35
N THR A 216 -18.17 -15.60 -2.58
CA THR A 216 -18.77 -16.71 -3.34
C THR A 216 -17.75 -17.81 -3.59
N ASP A 217 -16.53 -17.44 -3.91
CA ASP A 217 -15.42 -18.36 -4.13
C ASP A 217 -14.85 -18.94 -2.82
N GLY A 218 -15.26 -18.40 -1.66
CA GLY A 218 -14.70 -18.77 -0.37
C GLY A 218 -13.25 -18.31 -0.21
N PHE A 219 -12.87 -17.20 -0.86
CA PHE A 219 -11.53 -16.63 -0.84
C PHE A 219 -11.45 -15.53 0.21
N THR A 220 -10.41 -15.61 1.04
CA THR A 220 -10.03 -14.56 1.98
C THR A 220 -8.53 -14.32 1.88
N PRO A 221 -8.08 -13.23 1.25
CA PRO A 221 -6.68 -12.85 1.20
C PRO A 221 -6.18 -12.39 2.58
N ASN A 222 -4.89 -12.09 2.70
CA ASN A 222 -4.34 -11.47 3.89
C ASN A 222 -5.02 -10.11 4.16
N ASN A 223 -5.34 -9.35 3.10
CA ASN A 223 -6.17 -8.15 3.22
C ASN A 223 -6.84 -7.76 1.89
N PHE A 224 -7.93 -6.99 2.04
CA PHE A 224 -8.53 -6.15 1.01
C PHE A 224 -8.17 -4.70 1.33
N SER A 225 -7.57 -3.97 0.40
CA SER A 225 -7.15 -2.58 0.58
C SER A 225 -7.91 -1.65 -0.34
N ILE A 226 -8.22 -0.45 0.14
CA ILE A 226 -8.71 0.63 -0.71
C ILE A 226 -7.64 1.69 -0.92
N MET A 227 -7.76 2.42 -2.04
CA MET A 227 -6.94 3.56 -2.42
C MET A 227 -7.73 4.86 -2.18
N PRO A 228 -7.66 5.48 -0.98
CA PRO A 228 -8.48 6.64 -0.65
C PRO A 228 -7.84 7.92 -1.17
N PHE A 229 -7.76 8.05 -2.51
CA PHE A 229 -7.33 9.22 -3.27
C PHE A 229 -8.04 9.23 -4.63
N ASP A 230 -7.94 10.32 -5.38
CA ASP A 230 -8.60 10.57 -6.67
C ASP A 230 -10.14 10.42 -6.67
N GLY A 231 -10.74 10.36 -5.51
CA GLY A 231 -12.17 10.18 -5.28
C GLY A 231 -12.85 11.31 -4.52
N GLY A 232 -12.27 12.51 -4.49
CA GLY A 232 -12.81 13.67 -3.75
C GLY A 232 -12.38 13.69 -2.28
N PHE A 233 -11.22 13.14 -1.98
CA PHE A 233 -10.67 13.11 -0.63
C PHE A 233 -10.03 14.45 -0.24
N ASN A 234 -10.06 14.76 1.04
CA ASN A 234 -9.48 15.96 1.62
C ASN A 234 -8.77 15.63 2.93
N GLY A 235 -7.53 15.19 2.80
CA GLY A 235 -6.64 14.82 3.91
C GLY A 235 -7.10 13.60 4.70
N ALA A 236 -6.42 13.34 5.81
CA ALA A 236 -6.56 12.13 6.62
C ALA A 236 -7.98 11.84 7.13
N ALA A 237 -8.74 12.88 7.48
CA ALA A 237 -10.09 12.68 8.04
C ALA A 237 -11.03 11.97 7.06
N SER A 238 -11.00 12.36 5.77
CA SER A 238 -11.80 11.72 4.73
C SER A 238 -11.31 10.30 4.41
N GLN A 239 -10.00 10.07 4.46
CA GLN A 239 -9.40 8.75 4.29
C GLN A 239 -9.82 7.78 5.41
N ILE A 240 -9.77 8.25 6.67
CA ILE A 240 -10.22 7.45 7.83
C ILE A 240 -11.72 7.15 7.74
N SER A 241 -12.55 8.15 7.38
CA SER A 241 -13.99 7.90 7.19
C SER A 241 -14.28 6.85 6.12
N ALA A 242 -13.49 6.84 5.04
CA ALA A 242 -13.60 5.80 4.00
C ALA A 242 -13.19 4.42 4.52
N LEU A 243 -12.14 4.32 5.34
CA LEU A 243 -11.74 3.07 5.97
C LEU A 243 -12.82 2.55 6.95
N GLU A 244 -13.39 3.42 7.80
CA GLU A 244 -14.50 3.03 8.68
C GLU A 244 -15.74 2.53 7.91
N ALA A 245 -16.02 3.17 6.77
CA ALA A 245 -17.08 2.73 5.87
C ALA A 245 -16.74 1.39 5.20
N PHE A 246 -15.50 1.22 4.75
CA PHE A 246 -15.04 -0.03 4.15
C PHE A 246 -15.03 -1.18 5.16
N ASN A 247 -14.64 -0.93 6.41
CA ASN A 247 -14.80 -1.88 7.50
C ASN A 247 -16.25 -2.38 7.63
N THR A 248 -17.22 -1.45 7.56
CA THR A 248 -18.65 -1.80 7.61
C THR A 248 -19.07 -2.65 6.41
N ILE A 249 -18.56 -2.37 5.20
CA ILE A 249 -18.82 -3.18 4.00
C ILE A 249 -18.26 -4.60 4.21
N LEU A 250 -17.00 -4.74 4.67
CA LEU A 250 -16.39 -6.04 4.95
C LEU A 250 -17.18 -6.84 6.01
N MET A 251 -17.61 -6.18 7.09
CA MET A 251 -18.47 -6.81 8.10
C MET A 251 -19.75 -7.38 7.49
N ASN A 252 -20.43 -6.60 6.67
CA ASN A 252 -21.69 -6.98 6.04
C ASN A 252 -21.49 -8.10 5.01
N THR A 253 -20.44 -8.02 4.21
CA THR A 253 -20.13 -9.01 3.17
C THR A 253 -19.75 -10.34 3.81
N PHE A 254 -18.80 -10.39 4.71
CA PHE A 254 -18.24 -11.65 5.23
C PHE A 254 -18.86 -12.12 6.54
N GLY A 255 -19.70 -11.30 7.20
CA GLY A 255 -20.28 -11.61 8.49
C GLY A 255 -19.26 -11.48 9.64
N TRP A 256 -18.22 -10.67 9.46
CA TRP A 256 -17.15 -10.46 10.43
C TRP A 256 -17.57 -9.46 11.53
N THR A 257 -16.91 -9.54 12.66
CA THR A 257 -16.88 -8.44 13.62
C THR A 257 -16.00 -7.31 13.09
N SER A 258 -16.15 -6.09 13.60
CA SER A 258 -15.31 -4.96 13.17
C SER A 258 -13.81 -5.25 13.34
N ALA A 259 -13.40 -5.87 14.44
CA ALA A 259 -12.01 -6.24 14.65
C ALA A 259 -11.50 -7.29 13.63
N GLN A 260 -12.35 -8.24 13.24
CA GLN A 260 -12.00 -9.21 12.19
C GLN A 260 -11.91 -8.51 10.82
N ALA A 261 -12.82 -7.58 10.55
CA ALA A 261 -12.77 -6.80 9.31
C ALA A 261 -11.48 -5.98 9.23
N TYR A 262 -11.10 -5.23 10.27
CA TYR A 262 -9.81 -4.50 10.30
C TYR A 262 -8.59 -5.41 10.17
N ALA A 263 -8.65 -6.63 10.72
CA ALA A 263 -7.59 -7.62 10.56
C ALA A 263 -7.45 -8.17 9.13
N HIS A 264 -8.37 -7.82 8.23
CA HIS A 264 -8.36 -8.10 6.79
C HIS A 264 -8.53 -6.84 5.92
N GLU A 265 -8.43 -5.68 6.50
CA GLU A 265 -8.57 -4.40 5.81
C GLU A 265 -7.22 -3.71 5.66
N GLY A 266 -7.03 -3.00 4.54
CA GLY A 266 -5.81 -2.25 4.29
C GLY A 266 -6.06 -0.91 3.64
N VAL A 267 -5.04 -0.07 3.66
CA VAL A 267 -4.99 1.21 2.97
C VAL A 267 -3.76 1.29 2.09
N SER A 268 -3.95 1.78 0.85
CA SER A 268 -2.88 2.22 -0.04
C SER A 268 -3.08 3.71 -0.30
N MET A 269 -2.23 4.55 0.30
CA MET A 269 -2.31 6.01 0.17
C MET A 269 -1.54 6.50 -1.06
N MET A 270 -1.73 7.75 -1.46
CA MET A 270 -0.89 8.42 -2.44
C MET A 270 -0.12 9.56 -1.79
N ASN A 271 1.20 9.59 -1.92
CA ASN A 271 2.03 10.61 -1.29
C ASN A 271 2.06 11.91 -2.11
N GLY A 272 1.78 13.03 -1.43
CA GLY A 272 1.76 14.35 -2.03
C GLY A 272 0.51 14.60 -2.87
N ARG A 273 0.68 15.20 -4.06
CA ARG A 273 -0.42 15.55 -4.95
C ARG A 273 -0.92 14.35 -5.74
N SER A 274 -2.21 14.04 -5.65
CA SER A 274 -2.85 12.96 -6.41
C SER A 274 -3.15 13.38 -7.87
N ASP A 275 -3.58 12.44 -8.70
CA ASP A 275 -3.84 12.70 -10.13
C ASP A 275 -5.05 13.64 -10.32
N SER A 276 -6.03 13.60 -9.44
CA SER A 276 -7.15 14.53 -9.43
C SER A 276 -6.89 15.86 -8.70
N GLY A 277 -5.65 16.05 -8.19
CA GLY A 277 -5.21 17.32 -7.60
C GLY A 277 -5.48 17.46 -6.11
N GLU A 278 -5.79 16.40 -5.42
CA GLU A 278 -5.85 16.34 -3.96
C GLU A 278 -4.43 16.36 -3.39
N TYR A 279 -4.28 16.79 -2.13
CA TYR A 279 -2.98 16.84 -1.47
C TYR A 279 -2.99 16.04 -0.18
N PHE A 280 -1.99 15.15 -0.03
CA PHE A 280 -1.76 14.36 1.16
C PHE A 280 -0.35 14.59 1.67
N TYR A 281 -0.27 15.13 2.88
CA TYR A 281 0.98 15.53 3.52
C TYR A 281 1.47 14.46 4.49
N GLN A 282 2.69 14.64 4.99
CA GLN A 282 3.27 13.78 6.03
C GLN A 282 2.38 13.71 7.29
N SER A 283 1.70 14.82 7.62
CA SER A 283 0.73 14.86 8.74
C SER A 283 -0.47 13.96 8.52
N ASP A 284 -0.95 13.83 7.27
CA ASP A 284 -2.05 12.94 6.92
C ASP A 284 -1.61 11.48 7.05
N PHE A 285 -0.43 11.16 6.54
CA PHE A 285 0.18 9.84 6.68
C PHE A 285 0.34 9.43 8.15
N GLN A 286 0.84 10.33 8.99
CA GLN A 286 0.95 10.07 10.43
C GLN A 286 -0.42 9.84 11.07
N THR A 287 -1.42 10.62 10.69
CA THR A 287 -2.78 10.53 11.25
C THR A 287 -3.45 9.21 10.85
N VAL A 288 -3.33 8.80 9.58
CA VAL A 288 -3.85 7.51 9.11
C VAL A 288 -3.05 6.35 9.72
N LEU A 289 -1.74 6.48 9.92
CA LEU A 289 -0.93 5.47 10.62
C LEU A 289 -1.41 5.27 12.06
N ASN A 290 -1.62 6.36 12.81
CA ASN A 290 -2.13 6.27 14.17
C ASN A 290 -3.50 5.58 14.24
N PHE A 291 -4.38 5.88 13.28
CA PHE A 291 -5.66 5.18 13.15
C PHE A 291 -5.45 3.69 12.86
N ALA A 292 -4.63 3.37 11.85
CA ALA A 292 -4.34 1.99 11.45
C ALA A 292 -3.83 1.13 12.62
N GLU A 293 -2.89 1.68 13.41
CA GLU A 293 -2.36 1.03 14.61
C GLU A 293 -3.45 0.87 15.69
N SER A 294 -4.31 1.88 15.88
CA SER A 294 -5.34 1.87 16.91
C SER A 294 -6.43 0.83 16.69
N VAL A 295 -6.73 0.49 15.44
CA VAL A 295 -7.78 -0.48 15.07
C VAL A 295 -7.21 -1.85 14.67
N GLY A 296 -5.88 -1.96 14.54
CA GLY A 296 -5.22 -3.17 14.07
C GLY A 296 -5.44 -3.45 12.58
N LEU A 297 -5.33 -2.40 11.75
CA LEU A 297 -5.45 -2.51 10.30
C LEU A 297 -4.40 -3.49 9.76
N ALA A 298 -4.79 -4.37 8.84
CA ALA A 298 -3.91 -5.43 8.33
C ALA A 298 -2.83 -4.93 7.38
N ARG A 299 -3.03 -3.79 6.68
CA ARG A 299 -2.07 -3.25 5.71
C ARG A 299 -2.08 -1.72 5.69
N TYR A 300 -0.88 -1.16 5.56
CA TYR A 300 -0.66 0.28 5.38
C TYR A 300 0.48 0.48 4.39
N THR A 301 0.17 0.95 3.20
CA THR A 301 1.13 1.15 2.11
C THR A 301 0.84 2.44 1.35
N ASN A 302 1.66 2.74 0.33
CA ASN A 302 1.44 3.93 -0.50
C ASN A 302 2.02 3.83 -1.91
N TRP A 303 1.42 4.57 -2.81
CA TRP A 303 1.89 4.95 -4.12
C TRP A 303 2.59 6.30 -4.01
N SER A 304 3.91 6.45 -4.21
CA SER A 304 4.92 5.42 -4.42
C SER A 304 6.30 5.91 -3.95
N VAL A 305 7.28 5.02 -3.86
CA VAL A 305 8.68 5.36 -3.55
C VAL A 305 9.29 6.25 -4.63
N ASN A 306 8.94 6.04 -5.91
CA ASN A 306 9.39 6.89 -7.03
C ASN A 306 9.03 8.36 -6.81
N ARG A 307 7.86 8.60 -6.21
CA ARG A 307 7.33 9.94 -5.92
C ARG A 307 7.84 10.51 -4.60
N ASP A 308 8.47 9.71 -3.76
CA ASP A 308 8.85 10.12 -2.40
C ASP A 308 10.12 10.98 -2.37
N LEU A 309 10.11 11.99 -3.23
CA LEU A 309 11.16 12.98 -3.44
C LEU A 309 10.55 14.38 -3.58
N PRO A 310 11.27 15.46 -3.19
CA PRO A 310 10.81 16.82 -3.44
C PRO A 310 10.89 17.14 -4.94
N CYS A 311 9.90 17.85 -5.47
CA CYS A 311 9.97 18.42 -6.82
C CYS A 311 10.79 19.71 -6.87
N THR A 312 11.12 20.16 -8.10
CA THR A 312 11.75 21.46 -8.34
C THR A 312 11.01 22.17 -9.50
N PRO A 313 10.18 23.20 -9.24
CA PRO A 313 9.80 23.76 -7.91
C PRO A 313 9.04 22.75 -7.02
N VAL A 314 8.94 23.03 -5.74
CA VAL A 314 8.38 22.08 -4.75
C VAL A 314 6.94 21.68 -5.09
N ASP A 315 6.10 22.63 -5.52
CA ASP A 315 4.72 22.41 -5.93
C ASP A 315 4.57 21.81 -7.33
N ASN A 316 5.68 21.60 -8.06
CA ASN A 316 5.70 21.12 -9.43
C ASN A 316 4.76 21.91 -10.37
N ASN A 317 4.55 23.20 -10.12
CA ASN A 317 3.61 24.07 -10.85
C ASN A 317 2.16 23.50 -10.86
N ASP A 318 1.71 22.96 -9.75
CA ASP A 318 0.39 22.31 -9.59
C ASP A 318 0.16 21.13 -10.54
N GLN A 319 1.24 20.43 -10.91
CA GLN A 319 1.14 19.21 -11.70
C GLN A 319 1.49 17.98 -10.86
N THR A 320 0.79 16.88 -11.11
CA THR A 320 1.17 15.58 -10.56
C THR A 320 2.38 15.03 -11.31
N SER A 321 3.26 14.34 -10.60
CA SER A 321 4.47 13.74 -11.16
C SER A 321 4.58 12.28 -10.70
N GLY A 322 5.09 11.43 -11.58
CA GLY A 322 5.43 10.04 -11.25
C GLY A 322 6.74 9.89 -10.46
N SER A 323 7.57 10.96 -10.38
CA SER A 323 8.91 10.91 -9.79
C SER A 323 9.17 11.91 -8.67
N CYS A 324 8.16 12.70 -8.27
CA CYS A 324 8.21 13.57 -7.10
C CYS A 324 6.81 13.88 -6.57
N SER A 325 6.68 14.29 -5.31
CA SER A 325 5.39 14.34 -4.60
C SER A 325 4.60 15.64 -4.78
N SER A 326 5.21 16.70 -5.29
CA SER A 326 4.63 18.06 -5.37
C SER A 326 4.29 18.69 -4.01
N VAL A 327 4.91 18.22 -2.94
CA VAL A 327 4.85 18.80 -1.59
C VAL A 327 6.24 18.96 -0.98
N ALA A 328 6.35 19.81 0.03
CA ALA A 328 7.60 19.99 0.74
C ALA A 328 7.94 18.74 1.58
N GLN A 329 9.10 18.15 1.33
CA GLN A 329 9.58 16.97 2.05
C GLN A 329 11.10 16.83 1.95
N GLN A 330 11.67 15.94 2.76
CA GLN A 330 12.98 15.36 2.51
C GLN A 330 12.82 14.07 1.70
N PRO A 331 13.87 13.60 1.00
CA PRO A 331 13.81 12.32 0.32
C PRO A 331 13.33 11.19 1.23
N TRP A 332 12.33 10.44 0.77
CA TRP A 332 11.75 9.25 1.41
C TRP A 332 11.07 9.51 2.77
N ASP A 333 10.53 10.72 2.97
CA ASP A 333 9.81 11.05 4.20
C ASP A 333 8.54 10.22 4.38
N PHE A 334 7.84 9.88 3.30
CA PHE A 334 6.63 9.06 3.34
C PHE A 334 6.95 7.56 3.56
N THR A 335 8.01 7.05 2.96
CA THR A 335 8.46 5.66 3.15
C THR A 335 8.75 5.33 4.63
N LYS A 336 9.12 6.31 5.45
CA LYS A 336 9.34 6.13 6.89
C LYS A 336 8.10 5.71 7.65
N TYR A 337 6.89 6.09 7.21
CA TYR A 337 5.64 5.65 7.84
C TYR A 337 5.40 4.15 7.62
N SER A 338 5.76 3.61 6.46
CA SER A 338 5.76 2.17 6.21
C SER A 338 6.69 1.41 7.15
N VAL A 339 7.86 1.98 7.46
CA VAL A 339 8.81 1.39 8.43
C VAL A 339 8.20 1.35 9.84
N LEU A 340 7.52 2.43 10.25
CA LEU A 340 6.84 2.50 11.54
C LEU A 340 5.71 1.45 11.61
N PHE A 341 4.87 1.37 10.59
CA PHE A 341 3.80 0.37 10.54
C PHE A 341 4.32 -1.07 10.59
N ALA A 342 5.46 -1.36 9.98
CA ALA A 342 6.12 -2.67 10.09
C ALA A 342 6.66 -2.98 11.51
N GLY A 343 6.54 -2.04 12.44
CA GLY A 343 7.02 -2.17 13.82
C GLY A 343 8.54 -1.94 13.98
N ALA A 344 9.17 -1.24 13.01
CA ALA A 344 10.58 -0.90 13.05
C ALA A 344 10.77 0.62 13.30
N THR A 345 11.97 1.00 13.70
CA THR A 345 12.33 2.41 13.90
C THR A 345 13.18 2.88 12.72
N PRO A 346 12.77 3.93 12.00
CA PRO A 346 13.59 4.51 10.95
C PRO A 346 14.95 4.98 11.49
N PRO A 347 16.05 4.89 10.72
CA PRO A 347 17.33 5.47 11.11
C PRO A 347 17.18 6.97 11.38
N VAL A 348 17.80 7.46 12.45
CA VAL A 348 17.83 8.90 12.75
C VAL A 348 18.68 9.57 11.67
N SER A 349 18.07 10.37 10.81
CA SER A 349 18.81 11.20 9.87
C SER A 349 19.72 12.15 10.63
N PRO A 350 20.99 12.36 10.24
CA PRO A 350 21.81 13.40 10.82
C PRO A 350 21.06 14.74 10.74
N PRO A 351 21.12 15.60 11.76
CA PRO A 351 20.44 16.88 11.71
C PRO A 351 20.94 17.65 10.48
N THR A 352 20.05 17.86 9.53
CA THR A 352 20.32 18.74 8.39
C THR A 352 20.54 20.12 8.99
N SER A 353 21.72 20.69 8.78
CA SER A 353 22.05 22.05 9.23
C SER A 353 20.96 22.97 8.69
N THR A 354 20.13 23.46 9.60
CA THR A 354 19.12 24.49 9.33
C THR A 354 19.83 25.63 8.61
N PRO A 355 19.40 26.08 7.43
CA PRO A 355 19.95 27.28 6.86
C PRO A 355 19.71 28.41 7.85
N THR A 356 20.79 28.99 8.35
CA THR A 356 20.77 30.15 9.21
C THR A 356 20.00 31.24 8.47
N SER A 357 18.81 31.56 8.92
CA SER A 357 18.02 32.67 8.41
C SER A 357 18.83 33.95 8.58
N THR A 358 19.27 34.51 7.46
CA THR A 358 19.82 35.87 7.42
C THR A 358 18.79 36.82 7.98
N PRO A 359 19.13 37.68 8.98
CA PRO A 359 18.16 38.57 9.55
C PRO A 359 17.67 39.57 8.49
N THR A 360 16.38 39.58 8.22
CA THR A 360 15.70 40.58 7.42
C THR A 360 15.82 41.93 8.16
N PRO A 361 16.24 43.02 7.48
CA PRO A 361 16.33 44.34 8.13
C PRO A 361 14.93 44.81 8.53
N THR A 362 14.83 45.18 9.81
CA THR A 362 13.63 45.81 10.43
C THR A 362 13.34 47.14 9.73
N PRO A 363 12.13 47.43 9.24
CA PRO A 363 11.75 48.77 8.85
C PRO A 363 11.47 49.59 10.09
N THR A 364 12.29 50.61 10.32
CA THR A 364 12.02 51.67 11.27
C THR A 364 11.03 52.66 10.66
N GLY A 365 9.85 52.79 11.25
CA GLY A 365 8.88 53.81 10.83
C GLY A 365 7.60 53.75 11.64
N SER A 366 7.55 54.47 12.74
CA SER A 366 6.26 54.93 13.31
C SER A 366 5.66 56.06 12.47
N PRO A 367 4.34 56.09 12.35
CA PRO A 367 3.67 57.24 12.94
C PRO A 367 2.40 56.90 13.73
N THR A 368 2.31 57.63 14.80
CA THR A 368 1.19 58.01 15.66
C THR A 368 -0.06 58.43 14.86
N SER A 369 -1.22 57.88 15.22
CA SER A 369 -2.46 58.64 15.45
C SER A 369 -3.60 57.72 15.88
N SER A 370 -4.11 57.93 17.07
CA SER A 370 -5.46 57.52 17.47
C SER A 370 -6.50 58.41 16.80
N PRO A 371 -7.72 57.93 16.58
CA PRO A 371 -8.82 58.61 17.20
C PRO A 371 -9.79 57.68 17.94
N THR A 372 -10.17 58.20 19.09
CA THR A 372 -11.27 57.86 19.96
C THR A 372 -12.63 57.97 19.20
N SER A 373 -13.48 56.94 19.34
CA SER A 373 -14.92 57.14 19.47
C SER A 373 -15.59 55.84 19.96
N SER A 374 -16.13 55.86 21.14
CA SER A 374 -17.21 54.95 21.58
C SER A 374 -18.53 55.38 20.93
N PRO A 375 -19.46 54.47 20.67
CA PRO A 375 -20.77 54.63 21.20
C PRO A 375 -21.40 53.39 21.86
N THR A 376 -21.91 53.64 23.03
CA THR A 376 -23.28 53.42 23.51
C THR A 376 -23.87 52.00 23.50
N SER A 377 -24.09 51.59 24.69
CA SER A 377 -24.89 50.53 25.32
C SER A 377 -26.20 50.12 24.71
N GLY A 378 -26.46 48.79 24.78
CA GLY A 378 -27.68 48.16 25.23
C GLY A 378 -28.18 47.02 24.33
N PRO A 379 -28.94 46.02 24.82
CA PRO A 379 -29.15 45.65 26.22
C PRO A 379 -28.65 44.24 26.57
N THR A 380 -28.37 44.09 27.84
CA THR A 380 -28.11 42.89 28.58
C THR A 380 -29.25 41.86 28.47
N SER A 381 -28.91 40.66 28.00
CA SER A 381 -29.60 39.45 28.43
C SER A 381 -28.56 38.50 28.98
N THR A 382 -28.53 38.39 30.28
CA THR A 382 -27.75 37.42 31.05
C THR A 382 -28.39 36.04 30.87
N PRO A 383 -27.71 35.03 30.28
CA PRO A 383 -28.07 33.65 30.57
C PRO A 383 -27.30 33.24 31.84
N THR A 384 -28.02 32.72 32.79
CA THR A 384 -27.49 32.07 34.00
C THR A 384 -26.71 30.84 33.55
N GLY A 385 -25.40 30.97 33.29
CA GLY A 385 -24.55 29.88 32.89
C GLY A 385 -24.07 29.08 34.09
N GLY A 386 -24.36 27.79 34.09
CA GLY A 386 -23.62 26.84 34.90
C GLY A 386 -22.14 26.87 34.49
N SER A 387 -21.22 26.84 35.46
CA SER A 387 -19.79 26.82 35.19
C SER A 387 -19.43 25.48 34.53
N CYS A 388 -18.94 25.50 33.29
CA CYS A 388 -18.33 24.33 32.65
C CYS A 388 -17.19 23.81 33.52
N THR A 389 -17.27 22.56 33.94
CA THR A 389 -16.18 21.88 34.66
C THR A 389 -15.05 21.41 33.73
N ALA A 390 -15.32 21.38 32.41
CA ALA A 390 -14.33 21.02 31.41
C ALA A 390 -13.37 22.19 31.14
N ALA A 391 -12.09 21.89 30.90
CA ALA A 391 -11.09 22.88 30.54
C ALA A 391 -11.48 23.62 29.25
N ALA A 392 -11.14 24.90 29.13
CA ALA A 392 -11.38 25.64 27.89
C ALA A 392 -10.56 25.04 26.74
N TRP A 393 -11.15 24.93 25.56
CA TRP A 393 -10.45 24.55 24.36
C TRP A 393 -9.33 25.54 24.02
N SER A 394 -8.21 25.03 23.51
CA SER A 394 -7.06 25.83 23.06
C SER A 394 -6.52 25.29 21.74
N SER A 395 -6.31 26.16 20.77
CA SER A 395 -5.71 25.81 19.48
C SER A 395 -4.28 25.26 19.58
N ALA A 396 -3.57 25.56 20.65
CA ALA A 396 -2.20 25.10 20.88
C ALA A 396 -2.12 23.71 21.53
N THR A 397 -3.25 23.19 22.02
CA THR A 397 -3.29 21.91 22.76
C THR A 397 -3.74 20.78 21.83
N ALA A 398 -3.01 19.66 21.85
CA ALA A 398 -3.45 18.44 21.22
C ALA A 398 -4.42 17.69 22.14
N TYR A 399 -5.50 17.19 21.59
CA TYR A 399 -6.54 16.43 22.27
C TYR A 399 -6.65 15.03 21.67
N THR A 400 -6.74 14.02 22.50
CA THR A 400 -7.01 12.65 22.08
C THR A 400 -8.50 12.38 22.03
N GLY A 401 -8.91 11.35 21.29
CA GLY A 401 -10.30 10.90 21.29
C GLY A 401 -10.83 10.69 22.70
N GLY A 402 -12.04 11.19 22.98
CA GLY A 402 -12.63 11.21 24.31
C GLY A 402 -12.22 12.39 25.20
N ALA A 403 -11.28 13.24 24.79
CA ALA A 403 -10.94 14.48 25.51
C ALA A 403 -12.14 15.43 25.56
N VAL A 404 -12.40 16.02 26.72
CA VAL A 404 -13.55 16.89 26.95
C VAL A 404 -13.09 18.33 27.17
N VAL A 405 -13.68 19.27 26.43
CA VAL A 405 -13.39 20.70 26.53
C VAL A 405 -14.66 21.53 26.61
N SER A 406 -14.52 22.79 27.01
CA SER A 406 -15.58 23.81 26.89
C SER A 406 -15.23 24.81 25.78
N TYR A 407 -16.19 25.12 24.92
CA TYR A 407 -16.05 26.14 23.88
C TYR A 407 -17.42 26.71 23.50
N GLY A 408 -17.50 28.05 23.38
CA GLY A 408 -18.75 28.73 22.98
C GLY A 408 -19.92 28.62 23.95
N GLY A 409 -19.68 28.18 25.20
CA GLY A 409 -20.74 27.94 26.20
C GLY A 409 -21.25 26.50 26.22
N ASP A 410 -20.74 25.66 25.34
CA ASP A 410 -21.04 24.23 25.26
C ASP A 410 -19.86 23.36 25.71
N ARG A 411 -20.19 22.13 26.08
CA ARG A 411 -19.26 21.04 26.30
C ARG A 411 -19.10 20.26 25.02
N TRP A 412 -17.84 19.88 24.73
CA TRP A 412 -17.47 19.17 23.50
C TRP A 412 -16.57 18.00 23.83
N THR A 413 -16.82 16.85 23.20
CA THR A 413 -15.97 15.67 23.29
C THR A 413 -15.27 15.45 21.95
N ALA A 414 -13.94 15.33 21.97
CA ALA A 414 -13.15 14.99 20.79
C ALA A 414 -13.51 13.54 20.33
N LYS A 415 -13.85 13.37 19.06
CA LYS A 415 -14.14 12.04 18.47
C LYS A 415 -12.85 11.24 18.27
N TRP A 416 -11.76 11.92 17.94
CA TRP A 416 -10.41 11.39 17.72
C TRP A 416 -9.37 12.45 18.04
N TRP A 417 -8.11 12.14 17.80
CA TRP A 417 -7.01 13.10 18.03
C TRP A 417 -7.19 14.37 17.17
N THR A 418 -7.01 15.54 17.79
CA THR A 418 -7.16 16.83 17.12
C THR A 418 -6.25 17.88 17.76
N GLN A 419 -5.73 18.79 16.93
CA GLN A 419 -5.03 20.00 17.38
C GLN A 419 -5.39 21.15 16.43
N ASN A 420 -5.70 22.31 16.97
CA ASN A 420 -6.11 23.51 16.23
C ASN A 420 -7.50 23.44 15.54
N ASP A 421 -8.23 22.34 15.64
CA ASP A 421 -9.60 22.25 15.13
C ASP A 421 -10.58 22.81 16.15
N THR A 422 -11.28 23.88 15.76
CA THR A 422 -12.24 24.55 16.63
C THR A 422 -13.49 23.71 16.85
N PRO A 423 -13.97 23.51 18.10
CA PRO A 423 -15.25 22.85 18.34
C PRO A 423 -16.40 23.51 17.58
N GLY A 424 -17.18 22.69 16.85
CA GLY A 424 -18.21 23.15 15.93
C GLY A 424 -17.71 23.63 14.57
N GLY A 425 -16.41 23.55 14.30
CA GLY A 425 -15.79 23.90 13.03
C GLY A 425 -16.04 22.83 11.93
N PRO A 426 -15.63 23.12 10.68
CA PRO A 426 -15.92 22.27 9.53
C PRO A 426 -15.19 20.90 9.57
N ALA A 427 -14.13 20.77 10.34
CA ALA A 427 -13.41 19.51 10.50
C ALA A 427 -14.23 18.41 11.17
N GLY A 428 -15.35 18.74 11.83
CA GLY A 428 -16.27 17.77 12.39
C GLY A 428 -15.73 16.87 13.52
N VAL A 429 -14.54 17.19 14.04
CA VAL A 429 -13.78 16.38 15.03
C VAL A 429 -14.37 16.41 16.44
N TRP A 430 -15.35 17.27 16.69
CA TRP A 430 -15.96 17.46 18.00
C TRP A 430 -17.43 17.06 17.99
N THR A 431 -17.84 16.32 19.01
CA THR A 431 -19.25 16.10 19.33
C THR A 431 -19.72 17.18 20.31
N ASN A 432 -20.81 17.86 20.01
CA ASN A 432 -21.44 18.79 20.95
C ASN A 432 -22.24 17.99 21.97
N ASP A 433 -21.85 18.06 23.25
CA ASP A 433 -22.50 17.38 24.36
C ASP A 433 -23.60 18.24 24.99
N GLY A 434 -23.82 19.43 24.44
CA GLY A 434 -24.82 20.38 24.93
C GLY A 434 -24.23 21.51 25.79
N PRO A 435 -25.09 22.42 26.26
CA PRO A 435 -24.68 23.60 27.02
C PRO A 435 -24.10 23.22 28.38
N CYS A 436 -23.07 23.97 28.80
CA CYS A 436 -22.55 23.87 30.15
C CYS A 436 -23.62 24.28 31.19
#